data_fe41391d035d3f941afc3c06b8e007e2
#
_entry.id   fe41391d035d3f941afc3c06b8e007e2
#
_cell.length_a   1.000
_cell.length_b   1.000
_cell.length_c   1.000
_cell.angle_alpha   90.00
_cell.angle_beta   90.00
_cell.angle_gamma   90.00
#
_symmetry.space_group_name_H-M   'P 1'
#
loop_
_entity.id
_entity.type
_entity.pdbx_description
1 polymer ?
#
loop_
_entity_poly.entity_id
_entity_poly.type
_entity_poly.pdbx_seq_one_letter_code
_entity_poly.pdbx_strand_id
1 'polypeptide(L)'
;MGQNWYERHILPWLVDIACSVRPVRRQRQKVVPLAQGRVLEIGIGTGLNLEHYDKARIEKIVGLDPGLEMHPQARRRSRESGLKVELVGLSAERIPYEDRSFDTVLVTYALCTIADPSAALKEMRRVLRPGGTLIFCEHGLAPDASVRRWQARLTPLWAKLAGGCHLDRDIPALLKEAGFQSADIEQMYLPGPRPLTYNYWGTAVAAHDVDADGLDART
;
A
#
# COMPACT_ATOMS: atom_id res chain seq x y z
N MET A 1 -23.17 -4.29 3.48
CA MET A 1 -23.95 -3.58 2.42
C MET A 1 -23.41 -4.06 1.08
N GLY A 2 -24.25 -4.52 0.16
CA GLY A 2 -23.79 -4.99 -1.14
C GLY A 2 -23.20 -3.85 -1.96
N GLN A 3 -22.08 -4.11 -2.64
CA GLN A 3 -21.47 -3.19 -3.58
C GLN A 3 -22.50 -2.78 -4.62
N ASN A 4 -22.61 -1.48 -4.90
CA ASN A 4 -23.53 -1.00 -5.94
C ASN A 4 -22.95 -1.31 -7.34
N TRP A 5 -23.79 -1.23 -8.40
CA TRP A 5 -23.39 -1.54 -9.78
C TRP A 5 -22.16 -0.71 -10.24
N TYR A 6 -22.06 0.56 -9.82
CA TYR A 6 -20.92 1.44 -10.12
C TYR A 6 -19.62 0.91 -9.52
N GLU A 7 -19.63 0.53 -8.24
CA GLU A 7 -18.46 -0.03 -7.53
C GLU A 7 -17.96 -1.32 -8.17
N ARG A 8 -18.87 -2.12 -8.71
CA ARG A 8 -18.54 -3.41 -9.29
C ARG A 8 -18.00 -3.34 -10.73
N HIS A 9 -18.51 -2.39 -11.55
CA HIS A 9 -18.24 -2.40 -12.99
C HIS A 9 -17.48 -1.19 -13.51
N ILE A 10 -17.64 -0.01 -12.89
CA ILE A 10 -17.03 1.23 -13.37
C ILE A 10 -15.79 1.62 -12.54
N LEU A 11 -15.92 1.59 -11.22
CA LEU A 11 -14.87 2.03 -10.30
C LEU A 11 -13.52 1.31 -10.52
N PRO A 12 -13.44 -0.03 -10.69
CA PRO A 12 -12.18 -0.72 -10.94
C PRO A 12 -11.45 -0.21 -12.18
N TRP A 13 -12.20 0.11 -13.25
CA TRP A 13 -11.65 0.64 -14.48
C TRP A 13 -11.17 2.10 -14.32
N LEU A 14 -11.92 2.94 -13.61
CA LEU A 14 -11.52 4.33 -13.33
C LEU A 14 -10.27 4.37 -12.44
N VAL A 15 -10.22 3.54 -11.40
CA VAL A 15 -9.07 3.42 -10.50
C VAL A 15 -7.84 2.91 -11.29
N ASP A 16 -8.00 1.91 -12.15
CA ASP A 16 -6.91 1.39 -12.98
C ASP A 16 -6.31 2.48 -13.86
N ILE A 17 -7.15 3.28 -14.54
CA ILE A 17 -6.70 4.42 -15.36
C ILE A 17 -6.01 5.48 -14.50
N ALA A 18 -6.66 5.92 -13.42
CA ALA A 18 -6.13 6.96 -12.54
C ALA A 18 -4.78 6.58 -11.92
N CYS A 19 -4.63 5.30 -11.56
CA CYS A 19 -3.40 4.76 -10.98
C CYS A 19 -2.35 4.34 -12.02
N SER A 20 -2.68 4.36 -13.33
CA SER A 20 -1.77 4.05 -14.43
C SER A 20 -1.11 5.29 -15.05
N VAL A 21 -1.51 6.51 -14.66
CA VAL A 21 -0.95 7.74 -15.24
C VAL A 21 0.57 7.83 -15.00
N ARG A 22 1.29 8.43 -15.95
CA ARG A 22 2.77 8.51 -15.92
C ARG A 22 3.38 8.97 -14.58
N PRO A 23 2.88 10.01 -13.90
CA PRO A 23 3.44 10.44 -12.62
C PRO A 23 3.36 9.35 -11.54
N VAL A 24 2.21 8.68 -11.42
CA VAL A 24 1.95 7.60 -10.45
C VAL A 24 2.80 6.36 -10.77
N ARG A 25 2.87 5.98 -12.06
CA ARG A 25 3.72 4.88 -12.52
C ARG A 25 5.20 5.10 -12.20
N ARG A 26 5.71 6.33 -12.37
CA ARG A 26 7.10 6.69 -12.00
C ARG A 26 7.37 6.52 -10.50
N GLN A 27 6.37 6.78 -9.64
CA GLN A 27 6.53 6.54 -8.21
C GLN A 27 6.62 5.03 -7.91
N ARG A 28 5.76 4.21 -8.52
CA ARG A 28 5.84 2.74 -8.40
C ARG A 28 7.21 2.21 -8.82
N GLN A 29 7.78 2.72 -9.92
CA GLN A 29 9.12 2.35 -10.41
C GLN A 29 10.25 2.66 -9.43
N LYS A 30 10.07 3.58 -8.49
CA LYS A 30 11.09 3.88 -7.46
C LYS A 30 11.05 2.86 -6.31
N VAL A 31 9.87 2.42 -5.92
CA VAL A 31 9.68 1.65 -4.67
C VAL A 31 9.51 0.16 -4.91
N VAL A 32 8.74 -0.25 -5.92
CA VAL A 32 8.42 -1.66 -6.14
C VAL A 32 9.65 -2.54 -6.37
N PRO A 33 10.71 -2.10 -7.10
CA PRO A 33 11.93 -2.89 -7.28
C PRO A 33 12.73 -3.13 -5.99
N LEU A 34 12.44 -2.40 -4.92
CA LEU A 34 13.08 -2.61 -3.61
C LEU A 34 12.57 -3.85 -2.89
N ALA A 35 11.38 -4.36 -3.27
CA ALA A 35 10.79 -5.54 -2.65
C ALA A 35 11.63 -6.79 -2.91
N GLN A 36 11.69 -7.68 -1.90
CA GLN A 36 12.47 -8.91 -1.96
C GLN A 36 11.86 -10.03 -1.12
N GLY A 37 12.27 -11.27 -1.43
CA GLY A 37 11.87 -12.47 -0.71
C GLY A 37 10.38 -12.76 -0.85
N ARG A 38 9.78 -13.14 0.25
CA ARG A 38 8.34 -13.38 0.35
C ARG A 38 7.61 -12.05 0.59
N VAL A 39 6.87 -11.60 -0.40
CA VAL A 39 6.22 -10.28 -0.42
C VAL A 39 4.72 -10.39 -0.14
N LEU A 40 4.22 -9.55 0.76
CA LEU A 40 2.79 -9.29 0.91
C LEU A 40 2.48 -7.91 0.29
N GLU A 41 1.72 -7.90 -0.79
CA GLU A 41 1.23 -6.66 -1.42
C GLU A 41 -0.17 -6.34 -0.93
N ILE A 42 -0.32 -5.22 -0.23
CA ILE A 42 -1.59 -4.73 0.28
C ILE A 42 -2.26 -3.84 -0.76
N GLY A 43 -3.54 -4.13 -1.05
CA GLY A 43 -4.28 -3.42 -2.08
C GLY A 43 -3.73 -3.71 -3.47
N ILE A 44 -3.50 -4.99 -3.80
CA ILE A 44 -2.95 -5.37 -5.12
C ILE A 44 -3.83 -4.89 -6.29
N GLY A 45 -5.13 -4.75 -6.05
CA GLY A 45 -6.09 -4.28 -7.04
C GLY A 45 -6.02 -5.02 -8.36
N THR A 46 -5.80 -4.29 -9.43
CA THR A 46 -5.63 -4.84 -10.79
C THR A 46 -4.22 -5.35 -11.08
N GLY A 47 -3.27 -5.26 -10.13
CA GLY A 47 -1.90 -5.75 -10.27
C GLY A 47 -0.93 -4.81 -11.00
N LEU A 48 -1.11 -3.49 -10.86
CA LEU A 48 -0.25 -2.47 -11.52
C LEU A 48 1.21 -2.50 -11.08
N ASN A 49 1.53 -3.07 -9.93
CA ASN A 49 2.91 -3.21 -9.47
C ASN A 49 3.66 -4.37 -10.15
N LEU A 50 2.95 -5.37 -10.66
CA LEU A 50 3.53 -6.63 -11.10
C LEU A 50 4.58 -6.48 -12.24
N GLU A 51 4.46 -5.43 -13.05
CA GLU A 51 5.44 -5.11 -14.09
C GLU A 51 6.74 -4.48 -13.56
N HIS A 52 6.75 -4.04 -12.29
CA HIS A 52 7.85 -3.27 -11.70
C HIS A 52 8.72 -4.07 -10.71
N TYR A 53 8.30 -5.26 -10.31
CA TYR A 53 9.11 -6.11 -9.44
C TYR A 53 10.40 -6.57 -10.13
N ASP A 54 11.49 -6.55 -9.38
CA ASP A 54 12.72 -7.26 -9.78
C ASP A 54 12.54 -8.76 -9.50
N LYS A 55 12.24 -9.52 -10.56
CA LYS A 55 11.92 -10.95 -10.48
C LYS A 55 13.03 -11.80 -9.86
N ALA A 56 14.29 -11.37 -9.98
CA ALA A 56 15.43 -12.09 -9.41
C ALA A 56 15.44 -12.03 -7.88
N ARG A 57 14.74 -11.06 -7.29
CA ARG A 57 14.67 -10.83 -5.85
C ARG A 57 13.41 -11.39 -5.20
N ILE A 58 12.42 -11.85 -6.00
CA ILE A 58 11.11 -12.27 -5.51
C ILE A 58 11.03 -13.79 -5.44
N GLU A 59 10.71 -14.31 -4.25
CA GLU A 59 10.40 -15.72 -4.04
C GLU A 59 8.91 -15.99 -4.35
N LYS A 60 8.03 -15.23 -3.74
CA LYS A 60 6.58 -15.35 -3.88
C LYS A 60 5.89 -14.02 -3.55
N ILE A 61 4.79 -13.73 -4.24
CA ILE A 61 3.91 -12.61 -3.93
C ILE A 61 2.57 -13.13 -3.43
N VAL A 62 2.11 -12.59 -2.31
CA VAL A 62 0.73 -12.69 -1.85
C VAL A 62 0.09 -11.32 -2.04
N GLY A 63 -0.94 -11.24 -2.87
CA GLY A 63 -1.69 -10.01 -3.10
C GLY A 63 -3.00 -10.02 -2.33
N LEU A 64 -3.13 -9.12 -1.37
CA LEU A 64 -4.31 -8.96 -0.53
C LEU A 64 -5.16 -7.79 -1.03
N ASP A 65 -6.43 -8.06 -1.35
CA ASP A 65 -7.38 -7.03 -1.77
C ASP A 65 -8.82 -7.54 -1.60
N PRO A 66 -9.71 -6.80 -0.90
CA PRO A 66 -11.11 -7.20 -0.75
C PRO A 66 -11.93 -7.07 -2.04
N GLY A 67 -11.45 -6.31 -3.02
CA GLY A 67 -12.11 -6.08 -4.31
C GLY A 67 -11.91 -7.24 -5.28
N LEU A 68 -12.69 -8.30 -5.12
CA LEU A 68 -12.60 -9.52 -5.95
C LEU A 68 -12.80 -9.26 -7.45
N GLU A 69 -13.50 -8.20 -7.80
CA GLU A 69 -13.74 -7.76 -9.18
C GLU A 69 -12.47 -7.32 -9.91
N MET A 70 -11.42 -6.92 -9.18
CA MET A 70 -10.12 -6.55 -9.73
C MET A 70 -9.20 -7.76 -9.96
N HIS A 71 -9.44 -8.88 -9.30
CA HIS A 71 -8.59 -10.07 -9.36
C HIS A 71 -8.44 -10.68 -10.77
N PRO A 72 -9.43 -10.66 -11.69
CA PRO A 72 -9.21 -11.15 -13.06
C PRO A 72 -8.10 -10.42 -13.80
N GLN A 73 -8.01 -9.09 -13.64
CA GLN A 73 -6.94 -8.30 -14.25
C GLN A 73 -5.58 -8.56 -13.58
N ALA A 74 -5.56 -8.67 -12.25
CA ALA A 74 -4.36 -9.05 -11.51
C ALA A 74 -3.82 -10.43 -11.95
N ARG A 75 -4.71 -11.43 -12.13
CA ARG A 75 -4.34 -12.75 -12.65
C ARG A 75 -3.75 -12.69 -14.06
N ARG A 76 -4.32 -11.84 -14.94
CA ARG A 76 -3.78 -11.63 -16.27
C ARG A 76 -2.36 -11.06 -16.21
N ARG A 77 -2.18 -9.95 -15.47
CA ARG A 77 -0.87 -9.31 -15.29
C ARG A 77 0.15 -10.22 -14.60
N SER A 78 -0.28 -11.06 -13.66
CA SER A 78 0.58 -12.08 -13.05
C SER A 78 1.14 -13.07 -14.10
N ARG A 79 0.27 -13.57 -15.00
CA ARG A 79 0.73 -14.45 -16.09
C ARG A 79 1.67 -13.74 -17.05
N GLU A 80 1.36 -12.49 -17.43
CA GLU A 80 2.18 -11.66 -18.33
C GLU A 80 3.54 -11.35 -17.71
N SER A 81 3.59 -11.08 -16.40
CA SER A 81 4.84 -10.84 -15.68
C SER A 81 5.66 -12.10 -15.41
N GLY A 82 5.06 -13.29 -15.44
CA GLY A 82 5.70 -14.55 -15.04
C GLY A 82 5.96 -14.67 -13.54
N LEU A 83 5.40 -13.80 -12.72
CA LEU A 83 5.49 -13.86 -11.25
C LEU A 83 4.42 -14.80 -10.68
N LYS A 84 4.79 -15.58 -9.66
CA LYS A 84 3.83 -16.41 -8.92
C LYS A 84 3.10 -15.54 -7.89
N VAL A 85 1.82 -15.25 -8.14
CA VAL A 85 0.98 -14.43 -7.26
C VAL A 85 -0.18 -15.27 -6.72
N GLU A 86 -0.29 -15.33 -5.41
CA GLU A 86 -1.47 -15.80 -4.70
C GLU A 86 -2.38 -14.62 -4.39
N LEU A 87 -3.65 -14.65 -4.84
CA LEU A 87 -4.61 -13.58 -4.62
C LEU A 87 -5.56 -13.96 -3.48
N VAL A 88 -5.64 -13.09 -2.47
CA VAL A 88 -6.45 -13.27 -1.26
C VAL A 88 -7.47 -12.13 -1.16
N GLY A 89 -8.76 -12.48 -1.12
CA GLY A 89 -9.88 -11.54 -1.11
C GLY A 89 -10.26 -11.11 0.32
N LEU A 90 -9.35 -10.51 1.06
CA LEU A 90 -9.57 -10.07 2.44
C LEU A 90 -9.05 -8.65 2.67
N SER A 91 -9.53 -8.04 3.75
CA SER A 91 -9.10 -6.72 4.19
C SER A 91 -7.75 -6.76 4.93
N ALA A 92 -7.00 -5.66 4.84
CA ALA A 92 -5.70 -5.51 5.49
C ALA A 92 -5.79 -5.30 7.01
N GLU A 93 -6.96 -4.97 7.55
CA GLU A 93 -7.19 -4.86 9.00
C GLU A 93 -7.13 -6.21 9.72
N ARG A 94 -7.15 -7.32 8.95
CA ARG A 94 -7.01 -8.67 9.47
C ARG A 94 -6.32 -9.55 8.44
N ILE A 95 -5.00 -9.62 8.50
CA ILE A 95 -4.17 -10.38 7.57
C ILE A 95 -4.15 -11.86 8.00
N PRO A 96 -4.58 -12.82 7.13
CA PRO A 96 -4.75 -14.25 7.49
C PRO A 96 -3.42 -15.03 7.40
N TYR A 97 -2.36 -14.45 7.92
CA TYR A 97 -1.03 -15.05 7.97
C TYR A 97 -0.45 -14.92 9.37
N GLU A 98 0.45 -15.84 9.69
CA GLU A 98 1.15 -15.88 10.96
C GLU A 98 2.10 -14.66 11.12
N ASP A 99 2.46 -14.38 12.35
CA ASP A 99 3.46 -13.37 12.68
C ASP A 99 4.79 -13.69 11.97
N ARG A 100 5.52 -12.65 11.59
CA ARG A 100 6.89 -12.78 11.07
C ARG A 100 6.98 -13.71 9.84
N SER A 101 5.99 -13.67 8.94
CA SER A 101 5.90 -14.58 7.77
C SER A 101 6.34 -13.95 6.45
N PHE A 102 6.60 -12.64 6.40
CA PHE A 102 6.99 -11.94 5.17
C PHE A 102 8.29 -11.16 5.34
N ASP A 103 9.10 -11.12 4.29
CA ASP A 103 10.34 -10.33 4.24
C ASP A 103 10.03 -8.88 3.86
N THR A 104 9.02 -8.69 3.00
CA THR A 104 8.56 -7.37 2.55
C THR A 104 7.04 -7.28 2.63
N VAL A 105 6.54 -6.16 3.14
CA VAL A 105 5.17 -5.72 2.91
C VAL A 105 5.22 -4.51 1.98
N LEU A 106 4.48 -4.56 0.88
CA LEU A 106 4.36 -3.46 -0.09
C LEU A 106 2.95 -2.89 -0.04
N VAL A 107 2.82 -1.58 0.06
CA VAL A 107 1.54 -0.87 -0.03
C VAL A 107 1.68 0.36 -0.92
N THR A 108 0.84 0.44 -1.97
CA THR A 108 0.87 1.57 -2.90
C THR A 108 -0.52 2.04 -3.25
N TYR A 109 -0.84 3.28 -2.92
CA TYR A 109 -2.15 3.93 -3.17
C TYR A 109 -3.34 3.12 -2.64
N ALA A 110 -3.15 2.46 -1.49
CA ALA A 110 -4.16 1.66 -0.82
C ALA A 110 -4.46 2.16 0.61
N LEU A 111 -3.46 2.65 1.36
CA LEU A 111 -3.69 3.19 2.72
C LEU A 111 -4.75 4.30 2.75
N CYS A 112 -4.89 5.05 1.68
CA CYS A 112 -5.88 6.12 1.57
C CYS A 112 -7.33 5.60 1.54
N THR A 113 -7.57 4.34 1.15
CA THR A 113 -8.91 3.72 1.01
C THR A 113 -9.25 2.76 2.14
N ILE A 114 -8.28 2.20 2.83
CA ILE A 114 -8.47 1.28 3.95
C ILE A 114 -9.29 1.96 5.06
N ALA A 115 -10.32 1.31 5.60
CA ALA A 115 -11.23 1.91 6.57
C ALA A 115 -10.50 2.27 7.87
N ASP A 116 -9.75 1.33 8.43
CA ASP A 116 -8.87 1.54 9.59
C ASP A 116 -7.39 1.35 9.21
N PRO A 117 -6.70 2.41 8.75
CA PRO A 117 -5.29 2.32 8.38
C PRO A 117 -4.37 2.02 9.56
N SER A 118 -4.75 2.39 10.79
CA SER A 118 -3.96 2.10 11.98
C SER A 118 -3.99 0.60 12.31
N ALA A 119 -5.15 -0.05 12.24
CA ALA A 119 -5.27 -1.49 12.39
C ALA A 119 -4.50 -2.23 11.29
N ALA A 120 -4.65 -1.79 10.03
CA ALA A 120 -3.96 -2.39 8.90
C ALA A 120 -2.42 -2.30 9.01
N LEU A 121 -1.90 -1.15 9.40
CA LEU A 121 -0.45 -0.97 9.60
C LEU A 121 0.09 -1.81 10.77
N LYS A 122 -0.67 -2.00 11.84
CA LYS A 122 -0.31 -2.92 12.94
C LYS A 122 -0.24 -4.37 12.45
N GLU A 123 -1.20 -4.80 11.62
CA GLU A 123 -1.18 -6.12 11.01
C GLU A 123 -0.01 -6.29 10.03
N MET A 124 0.27 -5.27 9.19
CA MET A 124 1.45 -5.25 8.31
C MET A 124 2.74 -5.40 9.13
N ARG A 125 2.86 -4.69 10.27
CA ARG A 125 4.01 -4.84 11.19
C ARG A 125 4.08 -6.25 11.79
N ARG A 126 2.96 -6.79 12.23
CA ARG A 126 2.87 -8.14 12.85
C ARG A 126 3.41 -9.22 11.92
N VAL A 127 3.03 -9.18 10.65
CA VAL A 127 3.42 -10.20 9.67
C VAL A 127 4.82 -10.03 9.11
N LEU A 128 5.46 -8.87 9.30
CA LEU A 128 6.85 -8.65 8.91
C LEU A 128 7.81 -9.42 9.82
N ARG A 129 8.79 -10.06 9.23
CA ARG A 129 9.92 -10.70 9.95
C ARG A 129 10.78 -9.65 10.65
N PRO A 130 11.56 -10.04 11.67
CA PRO A 130 12.67 -9.24 12.15
C PRO A 130 13.57 -8.81 10.99
N GLY A 131 13.84 -7.49 10.86
CA GLY A 131 14.57 -6.92 9.72
C GLY A 131 13.77 -6.83 8.41
N GLY A 132 12.52 -7.27 8.39
CA GLY A 132 11.63 -7.11 7.25
C GLY A 132 11.25 -5.64 7.03
N THR A 133 10.91 -5.31 5.79
CA THR A 133 10.70 -3.93 5.37
C THR A 133 9.29 -3.68 4.89
N LEU A 134 8.65 -2.63 5.41
CA LEU A 134 7.48 -2.02 4.80
C LEU A 134 7.97 -1.05 3.71
N ILE A 135 7.49 -1.25 2.49
CA ILE A 135 7.71 -0.34 1.35
C ILE A 135 6.36 0.32 1.04
N PHE A 136 6.36 1.64 0.92
CA PHE A 136 5.11 2.37 0.70
C PHE A 136 5.25 3.46 -0.36
N CYS A 137 4.12 3.73 -1.01
CA CYS A 137 3.95 4.88 -1.91
C CYS A 137 2.48 5.31 -1.87
N GLU A 138 2.21 6.45 -1.25
CA GLU A 138 0.85 6.89 -0.96
C GLU A 138 0.67 8.37 -1.23
N HIS A 139 -0.52 8.79 -1.62
CA HIS A 139 -0.87 10.19 -1.47
C HIS A 139 -1.35 10.48 -0.04
N GLY A 140 -1.22 11.72 0.41
CA GLY A 140 -1.62 12.06 1.77
C GLY A 140 -1.62 13.56 2.05
N LEU A 141 -1.63 13.91 3.32
CA LEU A 141 -1.76 15.27 3.81
C LEU A 141 -0.61 16.16 3.32
N ALA A 142 -0.94 17.26 2.65
CA ALA A 142 0.04 18.19 2.14
C ALA A 142 0.63 19.09 3.27
N PRO A 143 1.87 19.59 3.14
CA PRO A 143 2.48 20.47 4.15
C PRO A 143 1.85 21.88 4.17
N ASP A 144 1.35 22.36 3.04
CA ASP A 144 0.82 23.71 2.89
C ASP A 144 -0.57 23.84 3.51
N ALA A 145 -0.74 24.76 4.44
CA ALA A 145 -2.00 24.98 5.14
C ALA A 145 -3.19 25.32 4.20
N SER A 146 -2.94 26.01 3.10
CA SER A 146 -3.95 26.31 2.08
C SER A 146 -4.42 25.04 1.35
N VAL A 147 -3.48 24.14 1.00
CA VAL A 147 -3.78 22.87 0.35
C VAL A 147 -4.51 21.92 1.28
N ARG A 148 -4.09 21.82 2.56
CA ARG A 148 -4.79 21.04 3.60
C ARG A 148 -6.25 21.45 3.75
N ARG A 149 -6.55 22.76 3.75
CA ARG A 149 -7.94 23.23 3.80
C ARG A 149 -8.77 22.75 2.61
N TRP A 150 -8.16 22.68 1.42
CA TRP A 150 -8.82 22.13 0.24
C TRP A 150 -8.98 20.60 0.33
N GLN A 151 -7.95 19.90 0.78
CA GLN A 151 -8.02 18.44 1.01
C GLN A 151 -9.19 18.10 1.96
N ALA A 152 -9.26 18.76 3.13
CA ALA A 152 -10.33 18.52 4.10
C ALA A 152 -11.73 18.80 3.53
N ARG A 153 -11.89 19.82 2.68
CA ARG A 153 -13.18 20.12 2.03
C ARG A 153 -13.56 19.13 0.92
N LEU A 154 -12.56 18.64 0.19
CA LEU A 154 -12.78 17.75 -0.95
C LEU A 154 -12.93 16.29 -0.53
N THR A 155 -12.27 15.85 0.53
CA THR A 155 -12.24 14.46 0.99
C THR A 155 -13.62 13.83 1.13
N PRO A 156 -14.67 14.46 1.73
CA PRO A 156 -15.97 13.80 1.87
C PRO A 156 -16.65 13.46 0.54
N LEU A 157 -16.48 14.33 -0.48
CA LEU A 157 -17.01 14.07 -1.81
C LEU A 157 -16.12 13.09 -2.58
N TRP A 158 -14.81 13.27 -2.49
CA TRP A 158 -13.81 12.43 -3.15
C TRP A 158 -13.91 10.98 -2.69
N ALA A 159 -14.04 10.74 -1.39
CA ALA A 159 -14.18 9.39 -0.84
C ALA A 159 -15.38 8.64 -1.43
N LYS A 160 -16.51 9.33 -1.66
CA LYS A 160 -17.70 8.73 -2.29
C LYS A 160 -17.48 8.35 -3.76
N LEU A 161 -16.68 9.12 -4.49
CA LEU A 161 -16.44 8.94 -5.92
C LEU A 161 -15.24 8.01 -6.20
N ALA A 162 -14.25 7.99 -5.32
CA ALA A 162 -12.98 7.31 -5.50
C ALA A 162 -12.80 6.12 -4.54
N GLY A 163 -13.87 5.37 -4.28
CA GLY A 163 -13.80 4.10 -3.54
C GLY A 163 -13.29 4.20 -2.11
N GLY A 164 -13.66 5.26 -1.38
CA GLY A 164 -13.24 5.46 0.00
C GLY A 164 -11.91 6.21 0.18
N CYS A 165 -11.34 6.75 -0.90
CA CYS A 165 -10.04 7.40 -0.86
C CYS A 165 -10.06 8.73 -0.07
N HIS A 166 -9.24 8.83 0.97
CA HIS A 166 -9.01 10.01 1.80
C HIS A 166 -7.77 10.77 1.34
N LEU A 167 -7.90 12.08 1.07
CA LEU A 167 -6.82 12.93 0.57
C LEU A 167 -5.91 13.48 1.68
N ASP A 168 -6.35 13.40 2.92
CA ASP A 168 -5.83 14.11 4.09
C ASP A 168 -5.22 13.20 5.16
N ARG A 169 -4.83 11.97 4.79
CA ARG A 169 -4.15 11.06 5.72
C ARG A 169 -2.71 11.48 5.94
N ASP A 170 -2.34 11.63 7.20
CA ASP A 170 -0.95 11.90 7.61
C ASP A 170 -0.16 10.58 7.64
N ILE A 171 0.47 10.24 6.52
CA ILE A 171 1.20 8.98 6.35
C ILE A 171 2.35 8.83 7.36
N PRO A 172 3.21 9.86 7.60
CA PRO A 172 4.25 9.78 8.63
C PRO A 172 3.71 9.51 10.03
N ALA A 173 2.62 10.19 10.43
CA ALA A 173 1.99 9.98 11.73
C ALA A 173 1.45 8.55 11.87
N LEU A 174 0.75 8.03 10.86
CA LEU A 174 0.22 6.67 10.84
C LEU A 174 1.31 5.60 10.98
N LEU A 175 2.42 5.75 10.27
CA LEU A 175 3.57 4.85 10.37
C LEU A 175 4.16 4.85 11.78
N LYS A 176 4.34 6.03 12.36
CA LYS A 176 4.87 6.19 13.73
C LYS A 176 3.95 5.57 14.77
N GLU A 177 2.64 5.83 14.69
CA GLU A 177 1.63 5.29 15.60
C GLU A 177 1.52 3.76 15.52
N ALA A 178 1.74 3.18 14.34
CA ALA A 178 1.79 1.74 14.16
C ALA A 178 3.09 1.09 14.66
N GLY A 179 4.06 1.88 15.14
CA GLY A 179 5.32 1.39 15.71
C GLY A 179 6.39 1.07 14.67
N PHE A 180 6.32 1.67 13.47
CA PHE A 180 7.44 1.65 12.53
C PHE A 180 8.48 2.68 12.95
N GLN A 181 9.74 2.23 13.03
CA GLN A 181 10.90 3.07 13.30
C GLN A 181 11.71 3.25 12.01
N SER A 182 12.66 4.17 12.02
CA SER A 182 13.60 4.35 10.90
C SER A 182 12.92 4.41 9.54
N ALA A 183 11.90 5.25 9.41
CA ALA A 183 11.27 5.47 8.13
C ALA A 183 12.13 6.43 7.29
N ASP A 184 12.61 5.96 6.14
CA ASP A 184 13.15 6.81 5.10
C ASP A 184 11.99 7.29 4.24
N ILE A 185 11.56 8.55 4.44
CA ILE A 185 10.36 9.12 3.84
C ILE A 185 10.74 10.25 2.92
N GLU A 186 10.53 10.06 1.64
CA GLU A 186 10.55 11.12 0.65
C GLU A 186 9.12 11.62 0.35
N GLN A 187 9.00 12.87 -0.10
CA GLN A 187 7.70 13.47 -0.35
C GLN A 187 7.78 14.55 -1.44
N MET A 188 6.73 14.67 -2.24
CA MET A 188 6.63 15.70 -3.29
C MET A 188 5.21 15.89 -3.80
N TYR A 189 4.97 17.01 -4.47
CA TYR A 189 3.83 17.16 -5.35
C TYR A 189 4.10 16.49 -6.70
N LEU A 190 3.21 15.62 -7.13
CA LEU A 190 3.19 15.15 -8.52
C LEU A 190 2.53 16.20 -9.42
N PRO A 191 2.75 16.14 -10.76
CA PRO A 191 2.03 16.99 -11.71
C PRO A 191 0.51 16.81 -11.61
N GLY A 192 -0.22 17.90 -11.44
CA GLY A 192 -1.68 17.92 -11.35
C GLY A 192 -2.22 18.87 -10.26
N PRO A 193 -3.52 18.80 -9.95
CA PRO A 193 -4.14 19.63 -8.92
C PRO A 193 -3.55 19.34 -7.53
N ARG A 194 -2.94 20.33 -6.90
CA ARG A 194 -2.19 20.19 -5.64
C ARG A 194 -2.92 19.43 -4.52
N PRO A 195 -4.24 19.59 -4.30
CA PRO A 195 -4.93 18.81 -3.25
C PRO A 195 -4.95 17.30 -3.48
N LEU A 196 -4.76 16.83 -4.73
CA LEU A 196 -4.83 15.43 -5.12
C LEU A 196 -3.45 14.78 -5.33
N THR A 197 -2.36 15.54 -5.28
CA THR A 197 -1.08 15.11 -5.86
C THR A 197 0.08 15.08 -4.88
N TYR A 198 -0.14 15.37 -3.60
CA TYR A 198 0.93 15.25 -2.62
C TYR A 198 1.19 13.79 -2.27
N ASN A 199 2.41 13.35 -2.48
CA ASN A 199 2.82 11.96 -2.34
C ASN A 199 3.92 11.79 -1.31
N TYR A 200 3.86 10.64 -0.61
CA TYR A 200 4.88 10.10 0.27
C TYR A 200 5.33 8.76 -0.27
N TRP A 201 6.62 8.46 -0.25
CA TRP A 201 7.14 7.15 -0.59
C TRP A 201 8.41 6.86 0.20
N GLY A 202 8.73 5.58 0.33
CA GLY A 202 9.94 5.17 1.03
C GLY A 202 9.82 3.80 1.65
N THR A 203 10.65 3.60 2.67
CA THR A 203 10.73 2.35 3.42
C THR A 203 10.63 2.61 4.92
N ALA A 204 10.09 1.66 5.65
CA ALA A 204 10.04 1.68 7.10
C ALA A 204 10.35 0.29 7.66
N VAL A 205 11.05 0.24 8.78
CA VAL A 205 11.39 -1.02 9.47
C VAL A 205 10.53 -1.14 10.72
N ALA A 206 9.99 -2.34 10.96
CA ALA A 206 9.28 -2.59 12.19
C ALA A 206 10.22 -2.45 13.39
N ALA A 207 9.83 -1.67 14.40
CA ALA A 207 10.47 -1.76 15.69
C ALA A 207 10.19 -3.18 16.21
N HIS A 208 11.23 -3.97 16.38
CA HIS A 208 11.09 -5.17 17.18
C HIS A 208 11.18 -4.74 18.64
N ASP A 209 10.19 -5.12 19.42
CA ASP A 209 10.37 -5.16 20.85
C ASP A 209 11.58 -6.09 21.04
N VAL A 210 12.68 -5.55 21.57
CA VAL A 210 13.78 -6.36 22.08
C VAL A 210 13.10 -7.20 23.13
N ASP A 211 13.02 -8.53 22.90
CA ASP A 211 12.45 -9.44 23.87
C ASP A 211 13.08 -9.08 25.22
N ALA A 212 12.24 -8.89 26.26
CA ALA A 212 12.67 -8.40 27.56
C ALA A 212 13.74 -9.29 28.24
N ASP A 213 14.14 -10.35 27.57
CA ASP A 213 15.12 -11.35 28.05
C ASP A 213 16.53 -11.21 27.45
N GLY A 214 16.86 -10.17 26.68
CA GLY A 214 18.24 -9.82 26.33
C GLY A 214 19.12 -10.94 25.73
N LEU A 215 18.55 -12.01 25.23
CA LEU A 215 19.27 -13.12 24.62
C LEU A 215 19.32 -12.94 23.11
N ASP A 216 20.47 -12.46 22.65
CA ASP A 216 20.91 -12.49 21.25
C ASP A 216 20.92 -13.95 20.77
N ALA A 217 19.97 -14.35 19.94
CA ALA A 217 19.95 -15.66 19.29
C ALA A 217 21.00 -15.69 18.17
N ARG A 218 22.28 -15.61 18.54
CA ARG A 218 23.43 -15.99 17.73
C ARG A 218 24.17 -17.13 18.42
N THR A 219 23.79 -18.33 18.08
CA THR A 219 24.65 -19.51 18.04
C THR A 219 24.18 -20.44 16.95
#